data_ab0f6dc8c643e69a8590ae09bbd139ef
#
_entry.id   ab0f6dc8c643e69a8590ae09bbd139ef
#
_cell.length_a   1.000
_cell.length_b   1.000
_cell.length_c   1.000
_cell.angle_alpha   90.00
_cell.angle_beta   90.00
_cell.angle_gamma   90.00
#
_symmetry.space_group_name_H-M   'P 1'
#
loop_
_entity.id
_entity.type
_entity.pdbx_description
1 polymer ?
#
loop_
_entity_poly.entity_id
_entity_poly.type
_entity_poly.pdbx_seq_one_letter_code
_entity_poly.pdbx_strand_id
1 'polypeptide(L)'
;MALILALSRLLPEARDNQAKRVWRGMIGDPDRREDELGGKTLLVVGLGRIGGRLARLGKAFDMRVVGIRRDPRGGHNGADEVHGLGLLKALLPQADFVALTCPLTPETEGLIGAEALSLMRPSAHLINVARGRVCVEAAVAGALAEGRIAGAALDCTEAEPLAADSPLWAMPNVLITPHTAGETRRYEDNVIDLLLENLDRLWRGEGELKNQVV
;
A
#
# COMPACT_ATOMS: atom_id res chain seq x y z
N MET A 1 -2.15 -2.98 6.09
CA MET A 1 -1.52 -4.08 6.85
C MET A 1 -2.04 -5.46 6.43
N ALA A 2 -3.34 -5.70 6.30
CA ALA A 2 -3.87 -7.01 5.87
C ALA A 2 -3.24 -7.52 4.55
N LEU A 3 -3.11 -6.65 3.54
CA LEU A 3 -2.48 -6.99 2.26
C LEU A 3 -0.98 -7.32 2.40
N ILE A 4 -0.26 -6.60 3.25
CA ILE A 4 1.16 -6.89 3.55
C ILE A 4 1.27 -8.28 4.18
N LEU A 5 0.45 -8.58 5.19
CA LEU A 5 0.42 -9.90 5.83
C LEU A 5 0.00 -11.00 4.85
N ALA A 6 -0.96 -10.74 3.97
CA ALA A 6 -1.40 -11.71 2.97
C ALA A 6 -0.26 -12.11 2.02
N LEU A 7 0.53 -11.14 1.55
CA LEU A 7 1.67 -11.39 0.68
C LEU A 7 2.81 -12.11 1.43
N SER A 8 3.23 -11.58 2.60
CA SER A 8 4.33 -12.17 3.37
C SER A 8 4.04 -13.58 3.86
N ARG A 9 2.77 -13.95 4.08
CA ARG A 9 2.34 -15.27 4.55
C ARG A 9 1.79 -16.17 3.44
N LEU A 10 1.96 -15.80 2.17
CA LEU A 10 1.49 -16.57 1.00
C LEU A 10 0.01 -16.98 1.11
N LEU A 11 -0.84 -16.13 1.70
CA LEU A 11 -2.25 -16.45 1.92
C LEU A 11 -3.04 -16.69 0.62
N PRO A 12 -2.77 -15.98 -0.50
CA PRO A 12 -3.41 -16.29 -1.78
C PRO A 12 -3.13 -17.73 -2.22
N GLU A 13 -1.87 -18.16 -2.20
CA GLU A 13 -1.49 -19.56 -2.52
C GLU A 13 -2.15 -20.55 -1.58
N ALA A 14 -2.16 -20.27 -0.27
CA ALA A 14 -2.80 -21.15 0.72
C ALA A 14 -4.31 -21.29 0.44
N ARG A 15 -5.00 -20.20 0.05
CA ARG A 15 -6.41 -20.21 -0.31
C ARG A 15 -6.69 -21.02 -1.58
N ASP A 16 -5.82 -20.88 -2.59
CA ASP A 16 -5.92 -21.63 -3.85
C ASP A 16 -5.67 -23.13 -3.62
N ASN A 17 -4.69 -23.47 -2.81
CA ASN A 17 -4.38 -24.83 -2.42
C ASN A 17 -5.55 -25.46 -1.64
N GLN A 18 -6.19 -24.69 -0.73
CA GLN A 18 -7.38 -25.13 -0.03
C GLN A 18 -8.52 -25.49 -1.00
N ALA A 19 -8.77 -24.64 -2.02
CA ALA A 19 -9.79 -24.91 -3.02
C ALA A 19 -9.51 -26.21 -3.82
N LYS A 20 -8.24 -26.49 -4.08
CA LYS A 20 -7.75 -27.71 -4.76
C LYS A 20 -7.59 -28.91 -3.83
N ARG A 21 -7.82 -28.77 -2.50
CA ARG A 21 -7.58 -29.79 -1.47
C ARG A 21 -6.13 -30.26 -1.43
N VAL A 22 -5.19 -29.34 -1.68
CA VAL A 22 -3.75 -29.60 -1.63
C VAL A 22 -3.20 -29.14 -0.28
N TRP A 23 -2.63 -30.06 0.48
CA TRP A 23 -1.82 -29.74 1.66
C TRP A 23 -0.37 -29.63 1.23
N ARG A 24 0.11 -28.39 1.07
CA ARG A 24 1.49 -28.13 0.67
C ARG A 24 2.47 -28.59 1.75
N GLY A 25 3.51 -29.31 1.35
CA GLY A 25 4.64 -29.62 2.24
C GLY A 25 5.49 -28.38 2.57
N MET A 26 6.50 -28.57 3.43
CA MET A 26 7.47 -27.53 3.73
C MET A 26 8.25 -27.16 2.47
N ILE A 27 8.41 -25.85 2.23
CA ILE A 27 9.24 -25.35 1.13
C ILE A 27 10.71 -25.53 1.52
N GLY A 28 11.47 -26.28 0.71
CA GLY A 28 12.88 -26.57 0.96
C GLY A 28 13.77 -25.33 0.81
N ASP A 29 13.47 -24.48 -0.19
CA ASP A 29 14.18 -23.24 -0.46
C ASP A 29 13.76 -22.14 0.54
N PRO A 30 14.64 -21.67 1.44
CA PRO A 30 14.31 -20.63 2.41
C PRO A 30 13.81 -19.32 1.79
N ASP A 31 14.33 -18.93 0.61
CA ASP A 31 13.98 -17.67 -0.03
C ASP A 31 12.56 -17.68 -0.63
N ARG A 32 11.93 -18.85 -0.69
CA ARG A 32 10.56 -19.04 -1.18
C ARG A 32 9.55 -19.31 -0.08
N ARG A 33 9.98 -19.35 1.18
CA ARG A 33 9.10 -19.55 2.33
C ARG A 33 8.29 -18.31 2.66
N GLU A 34 7.29 -18.50 3.50
CA GLU A 34 6.62 -17.42 4.20
C GLU A 34 7.67 -16.59 4.95
N ASP A 35 7.54 -15.26 4.86
CA ASP A 35 8.49 -14.34 5.47
C ASP A 35 7.93 -13.67 6.73
N GLU A 36 8.82 -13.18 7.57
CA GLU A 36 8.51 -12.41 8.77
C GLU A 36 8.59 -10.91 8.46
N LEU A 37 7.82 -10.10 9.20
CA LEU A 37 7.85 -8.65 9.03
C LEU A 37 8.92 -7.98 9.89
N GLY A 38 9.35 -8.61 10.99
CA GLY A 38 10.38 -8.09 11.89
C GLY A 38 11.68 -7.79 11.15
N GLY A 39 12.24 -6.59 11.35
CA GLY A 39 13.46 -6.14 10.68
C GLY A 39 13.32 -5.72 9.20
N LYS A 40 12.17 -5.97 8.57
CA LYS A 40 11.91 -5.50 7.19
C LYS A 40 11.63 -4.00 7.14
N THR A 41 11.92 -3.39 6.00
CA THR A 41 11.68 -1.97 5.77
C THR A 41 10.35 -1.75 5.05
N LEU A 42 9.46 -1.00 5.69
CA LEU A 42 8.21 -0.51 5.11
C LEU A 42 8.36 0.96 4.69
N LEU A 43 8.34 1.22 3.39
CA LEU A 43 8.29 2.56 2.83
C LEU A 43 6.83 2.97 2.62
N VAL A 44 6.38 4.00 3.35
CA VAL A 44 5.01 4.53 3.26
C VAL A 44 5.02 5.81 2.45
N VAL A 45 4.51 5.77 1.23
CA VAL A 45 4.37 6.94 0.36
C VAL A 45 3.03 7.61 0.60
N GLY A 46 3.06 8.77 1.24
CA GLY A 46 1.87 9.47 1.71
C GLY A 46 1.64 9.31 3.21
N LEU A 47 2.54 9.81 4.05
CA LEU A 47 2.47 9.71 5.52
C LEU A 47 1.43 10.68 6.12
N GLY A 48 0.18 10.56 5.65
CA GLY A 48 -1.00 11.22 6.20
C GLY A 48 -1.66 10.39 7.31
N ARG A 49 -3.00 10.49 7.44
CA ARG A 49 -3.76 9.75 8.47
C ARG A 49 -3.72 8.23 8.23
N ILE A 50 -3.92 7.79 6.98
CA ILE A 50 -3.89 6.37 6.60
C ILE A 50 -2.46 5.84 6.72
N GLY A 51 -1.50 6.52 6.09
CA GLY A 51 -0.09 6.12 6.13
C GLY A 51 0.48 6.12 7.54
N GLY A 52 0.15 7.12 8.37
CA GLY A 52 0.57 7.15 9.78
C GLY A 52 -0.05 6.04 10.62
N ARG A 53 -1.30 5.61 10.32
CA ARG A 53 -1.86 4.43 10.98
C ARG A 53 -1.13 3.16 10.55
N LEU A 54 -0.83 3.03 9.25
CA LEU A 54 -0.04 1.92 8.72
C LEU A 54 1.37 1.89 9.32
N ALA A 55 2.02 3.05 9.44
CA ALA A 55 3.34 3.18 10.07
C ALA A 55 3.35 2.63 11.51
N ARG A 56 2.39 3.04 12.35
CA ARG A 56 2.26 2.51 13.71
C ARG A 56 2.01 1.00 13.75
N LEU A 57 1.23 0.46 12.82
CA LEU A 57 1.04 -0.99 12.70
C LEU A 57 2.33 -1.69 12.26
N GLY A 58 3.08 -1.11 11.31
CA GLY A 58 4.40 -1.63 10.92
C GLY A 58 5.37 -1.68 12.10
N LYS A 59 5.40 -0.63 12.92
CA LYS A 59 6.21 -0.62 14.16
C LYS A 59 5.80 -1.71 15.15
N ALA A 60 4.50 -2.01 15.27
CA ALA A 60 4.02 -3.10 16.13
C ALA A 60 4.41 -4.50 15.63
N PHE A 61 4.86 -4.62 14.37
CA PHE A 61 5.45 -5.81 13.79
C PHE A 61 6.99 -5.72 13.69
N ASP A 62 7.62 -4.84 14.45
CA ASP A 62 9.07 -4.62 14.51
C ASP A 62 9.71 -4.26 13.16
N MET A 63 8.93 -3.63 12.26
CA MET A 63 9.45 -3.14 10.99
C MET A 63 10.20 -1.81 11.19
N ARG A 64 11.23 -1.57 10.35
CA ARG A 64 11.73 -0.22 10.11
C ARG A 64 10.75 0.50 9.19
N VAL A 65 10.21 1.63 9.62
CA VAL A 65 9.22 2.40 8.85
C VAL A 65 9.82 3.71 8.38
N VAL A 66 9.85 3.92 7.06
CA VAL A 66 10.27 5.16 6.40
C VAL A 66 9.05 5.79 5.74
N GLY A 67 8.79 7.06 6.03
CA GLY A 67 7.65 7.80 5.50
C GLY A 67 8.05 8.83 4.44
N ILE A 68 7.22 8.97 3.41
CA ILE A 68 7.30 10.08 2.46
C ILE A 68 6.05 10.94 2.58
N ARG A 69 6.23 12.26 2.65
CA ARG A 69 5.14 13.22 2.65
C ARG A 69 5.56 14.54 1.99
N ARG A 70 4.58 15.37 1.61
CA ARG A 70 4.82 16.66 0.96
C ARG A 70 5.70 17.58 1.81
N ASP A 71 5.35 17.77 3.09
CA ASP A 71 6.16 18.53 4.05
C ASP A 71 6.72 17.60 5.13
N PRO A 72 8.00 17.22 5.07
CA PRO A 72 8.61 16.31 6.03
C PRO A 72 8.70 16.88 7.45
N ARG A 73 8.55 18.19 7.64
CA ARG A 73 8.57 18.84 8.97
C ARG A 73 7.28 18.60 9.77
N GLY A 74 6.23 18.11 9.13
CA GLY A 74 4.91 17.90 9.75
C GLY A 74 4.81 16.69 10.70
N GLY A 75 5.94 16.21 11.25
CA GLY A 75 6.02 15.14 12.25
C GLY A 75 6.09 13.73 11.67
N HIS A 76 6.52 12.79 12.51
CA HIS A 76 6.85 11.41 12.13
C HIS A 76 5.64 10.49 11.93
N ASN A 77 4.47 10.81 12.53
CA ASN A 77 3.24 10.01 12.42
C ASN A 77 3.43 8.48 12.65
N GLY A 78 4.42 8.09 13.46
CA GLY A 78 4.74 6.70 13.75
C GLY A 78 5.83 6.07 12.87
N ALA A 79 6.40 6.81 11.92
CA ALA A 79 7.59 6.38 11.16
C ALA A 79 8.88 6.65 11.93
N ASP A 80 9.94 5.90 11.65
CA ASP A 80 11.28 6.12 12.19
C ASP A 80 11.96 7.33 11.51
N GLU A 81 11.73 7.47 10.19
CA GLU A 81 12.27 8.53 9.37
C GLU A 81 11.19 9.11 8.45
N VAL A 82 11.28 10.40 8.15
CA VAL A 82 10.34 11.08 7.24
C VAL A 82 11.09 11.94 6.25
N HIS A 83 10.75 11.80 4.98
CA HIS A 83 11.40 12.46 3.87
C HIS A 83 10.39 13.12 2.90
N GLY A 84 10.88 14.05 2.09
CA GLY A 84 10.13 14.60 0.98
C GLY A 84 10.10 13.66 -0.24
N LEU A 85 9.16 13.91 -1.15
CA LEU A 85 8.94 13.09 -2.35
C LEU A 85 10.21 12.95 -3.23
N GLY A 86 11.08 13.95 -3.25
CA GLY A 86 12.32 13.93 -4.03
C GLY A 86 13.30 12.82 -3.62
N LEU A 87 13.15 12.23 -2.42
CA LEU A 87 13.99 11.11 -1.98
C LEU A 87 13.40 9.72 -2.27
N LEU A 88 12.22 9.65 -2.90
CA LEU A 88 11.58 8.36 -3.21
C LEU A 88 12.54 7.38 -3.91
N LYS A 89 13.16 7.81 -5.01
CA LYS A 89 14.07 6.95 -5.80
C LYS A 89 15.25 6.42 -5.00
N ALA A 90 15.79 7.20 -4.07
CA ALA A 90 16.90 6.79 -3.20
C ALA A 90 16.46 5.81 -2.10
N LEU A 91 15.18 5.80 -1.74
CA LEU A 91 14.61 4.95 -0.69
C LEU A 91 14.06 3.63 -1.23
N LEU A 92 13.60 3.57 -2.48
CA LEU A 92 13.07 2.35 -3.11
C LEU A 92 14.01 1.14 -3.00
N PRO A 93 15.34 1.26 -3.21
CA PRO A 93 16.27 0.12 -3.08
C PRO A 93 16.41 -0.43 -1.66
N GLN A 94 15.91 0.29 -0.65
CA GLN A 94 16.01 -0.11 0.75
C GLN A 94 14.72 -0.77 1.27
N ALA A 95 13.62 -0.67 0.50
CA ALA A 95 12.30 -1.09 0.92
C ALA A 95 12.04 -2.57 0.59
N ASP A 96 11.51 -3.31 1.55
CA ASP A 96 10.94 -4.64 1.36
C ASP A 96 9.45 -4.55 0.99
N PHE A 97 8.76 -3.53 1.52
CA PHE A 97 7.37 -3.21 1.19
C PHE A 97 7.25 -1.74 0.86
N VAL A 98 6.64 -1.42 -0.28
CA VAL A 98 6.31 -0.06 -0.71
C VAL A 98 4.80 0.10 -0.67
N ALA A 99 4.29 0.89 0.27
CA ALA A 99 2.86 1.11 0.46
C ALA A 99 2.45 2.53 0.03
N LEU A 100 1.55 2.61 -0.94
CA LEU A 100 1.02 3.86 -1.47
C LEU A 100 -0.27 4.21 -0.72
N THR A 101 -0.27 5.35 -0.05
CA THR A 101 -1.38 5.92 0.71
C THR A 101 -1.53 7.42 0.47
N CYS A 102 -0.89 7.93 -0.59
CA CYS A 102 -0.94 9.33 -1.00
C CYS A 102 -2.20 9.62 -1.84
N PRO A 103 -2.68 10.88 -1.88
CA PRO A 103 -3.70 11.28 -2.84
C PRO A 103 -3.14 11.26 -4.26
N LEU A 104 -4.02 11.13 -5.25
CA LEU A 104 -3.68 11.36 -6.66
C LEU A 104 -3.62 12.87 -6.91
N THR A 105 -2.46 13.35 -7.28
CA THR A 105 -2.18 14.74 -7.64
C THR A 105 -1.26 14.75 -8.87
N PRO A 106 -1.04 15.90 -9.54
CA PRO A 106 -0.08 15.97 -10.65
C PRO A 106 1.32 15.44 -10.28
N GLU A 107 1.74 15.58 -9.01
CA GLU A 107 3.06 15.13 -8.56
C GLU A 107 3.10 13.63 -8.24
N THR A 108 1.95 13.00 -8.01
CA THR A 108 1.86 11.57 -7.64
C THR A 108 1.28 10.71 -8.76
N GLU A 109 0.78 11.30 -9.82
CA GLU A 109 0.33 10.56 -11.01
C GLU A 109 1.52 9.89 -11.69
N GLY A 110 1.40 8.59 -11.97
CA GLY A 110 2.47 7.79 -12.56
C GLY A 110 3.75 7.69 -11.72
N LEU A 111 3.68 8.04 -10.43
CA LEU A 111 4.82 8.07 -9.52
C LEU A 111 5.60 6.75 -9.50
N ILE A 112 4.88 5.62 -9.55
CA ILE A 112 5.45 4.28 -9.63
C ILE A 112 5.34 3.80 -11.09
N GLY A 113 6.24 4.27 -11.91
CA GLY A 113 6.44 3.82 -13.29
C GLY A 113 7.62 2.86 -13.41
N ALA A 114 8.01 2.55 -14.66
CA ALA A 114 9.08 1.58 -14.97
C ALA A 114 10.41 1.90 -14.27
N GLU A 115 10.80 3.18 -14.20
CA GLU A 115 12.03 3.61 -13.53
C GLU A 115 11.95 3.32 -12.03
N ALA A 116 10.86 3.70 -11.35
CA ALA A 116 10.69 3.45 -9.93
C ALA A 116 10.70 1.95 -9.60
N LEU A 117 10.00 1.14 -10.42
CA LEU A 117 9.97 -0.31 -10.28
C LEU A 117 11.35 -0.94 -10.48
N SER A 118 12.16 -0.41 -11.39
CA SER A 118 13.52 -0.90 -11.63
C SER A 118 14.48 -0.65 -10.45
N LEU A 119 14.16 0.29 -9.58
CA LEU A 119 14.93 0.60 -8.38
C LEU A 119 14.50 -0.23 -7.16
N MET A 120 13.34 -0.89 -7.20
CA MET A 120 12.90 -1.77 -6.12
C MET A 120 13.73 -3.06 -6.09
N ARG A 121 13.81 -3.67 -4.91
CA ARG A 121 14.44 -4.99 -4.77
C ARG A 121 13.62 -6.07 -5.48
N PRO A 122 14.23 -7.11 -6.04
CA PRO A 122 13.49 -8.26 -6.58
C PRO A 122 12.59 -8.96 -5.56
N SER A 123 12.95 -8.89 -4.26
CA SER A 123 12.14 -9.41 -3.16
C SER A 123 11.05 -8.44 -2.66
N ALA A 124 11.00 -7.21 -3.19
CA ALA A 124 10.08 -6.20 -2.70
C ALA A 124 8.64 -6.42 -3.17
N HIS A 125 7.70 -5.96 -2.36
CA HIS A 125 6.27 -5.98 -2.67
C HIS A 125 5.71 -4.55 -2.77
N LEU A 126 4.86 -4.31 -3.78
CA LEU A 126 4.13 -3.06 -3.97
C LEU A 126 2.70 -3.20 -3.44
N ILE A 127 2.27 -2.28 -2.59
CA ILE A 127 0.91 -2.24 -2.06
C ILE A 127 0.27 -0.90 -2.47
N ASN A 128 -0.80 -0.95 -3.25
CA ASN A 128 -1.54 0.25 -3.64
C ASN A 128 -2.94 0.25 -3.04
N VAL A 129 -3.15 1.09 -2.03
CA VAL A 129 -4.45 1.42 -1.43
C VAL A 129 -4.75 2.92 -1.56
N ALA A 130 -4.12 3.57 -2.53
CA ALA A 130 -4.25 4.99 -2.82
C ALA A 130 -5.25 5.24 -3.96
N ARG A 131 -4.72 5.30 -5.19
CA ARG A 131 -5.47 5.37 -6.46
C ARG A 131 -4.66 4.63 -7.53
N GLY A 132 -5.33 3.99 -8.48
CA GLY A 132 -4.67 3.21 -9.54
C GLY A 132 -3.64 4.03 -10.31
N ARG A 133 -4.00 5.24 -10.74
CA ARG A 133 -3.15 6.15 -11.51
C ARG A 133 -1.91 6.69 -10.76
N VAL A 134 -1.72 6.38 -9.49
CA VAL A 134 -0.42 6.61 -8.81
C VAL A 134 0.66 5.67 -9.36
N CYS A 135 0.25 4.53 -9.89
CA CYS A 135 1.11 3.62 -10.64
C CYS A 135 0.84 3.74 -12.14
N VAL A 136 1.83 3.38 -12.95
CA VAL A 136 1.63 3.05 -14.37
C VAL A 136 1.33 1.56 -14.43
N GLU A 137 0.04 1.18 -14.59
CA GLU A 137 -0.42 -0.21 -14.46
C GLU A 137 0.30 -1.18 -15.40
N ALA A 138 0.53 -0.77 -16.66
CA ALA A 138 1.28 -1.58 -17.62
C ALA A 138 2.73 -1.83 -17.16
N ALA A 139 3.37 -0.85 -16.52
CA ALA A 139 4.71 -1.03 -15.98
C ALA A 139 4.72 -1.97 -14.76
N VAL A 140 3.70 -1.90 -13.90
CA VAL A 140 3.53 -2.82 -12.77
C VAL A 140 3.33 -4.25 -13.27
N ALA A 141 2.44 -4.47 -14.25
CA ALA A 141 2.22 -5.77 -14.86
C ALA A 141 3.49 -6.34 -15.50
N GLY A 142 4.24 -5.52 -16.23
CA GLY A 142 5.53 -5.92 -16.81
C GLY A 142 6.58 -6.31 -15.76
N ALA A 143 6.73 -5.48 -14.71
CA ALA A 143 7.67 -5.75 -13.62
C ALA A 143 7.35 -7.06 -12.86
N LEU A 144 6.06 -7.35 -12.66
CA LEU A 144 5.59 -8.59 -12.03
C LEU A 144 5.82 -9.81 -12.91
N ALA A 145 5.54 -9.71 -14.21
CA ALA A 145 5.74 -10.78 -15.17
C ALA A 145 7.22 -11.15 -15.34
N GLU A 146 8.10 -10.15 -15.28
CA GLU A 146 9.57 -10.32 -15.39
C GLU A 146 10.23 -10.70 -14.05
N GLY A 147 9.47 -10.75 -12.95
CA GLY A 147 10.02 -11.01 -11.61
C GLY A 147 10.93 -9.91 -11.08
N ARG A 148 10.78 -8.66 -11.57
CA ARG A 148 11.53 -7.50 -11.06
C ARG A 148 11.17 -7.13 -9.65
N ILE A 149 9.93 -7.41 -9.25
CA ILE A 149 9.43 -7.32 -7.89
C ILE A 149 8.74 -8.63 -7.54
N ALA A 150 8.75 -8.99 -6.28
CA ALA A 150 8.21 -10.26 -5.81
C ALA A 150 6.69 -10.37 -5.99
N GLY A 151 5.98 -9.29 -5.76
CA GLY A 151 4.52 -9.29 -5.88
C GLY A 151 3.90 -7.92 -5.68
N ALA A 152 2.58 -7.85 -5.88
CA ALA A 152 1.80 -6.67 -5.60
C ALA A 152 0.44 -6.99 -4.97
N ALA A 153 -0.06 -6.07 -4.13
CA ALA A 153 -1.44 -6.06 -3.68
C ALA A 153 -2.10 -4.73 -4.09
N LEU A 154 -3.13 -4.83 -4.91
CA LEU A 154 -3.78 -3.70 -5.56
C LEU A 154 -5.23 -3.63 -5.10
N ASP A 155 -5.58 -2.62 -4.30
CA ASP A 155 -6.97 -2.32 -3.94
C ASP A 155 -7.62 -1.35 -4.95
N CYS A 156 -6.82 -0.76 -5.82
CA CYS A 156 -7.25 0.16 -6.88
C CYS A 156 -6.41 -0.03 -8.14
N THR A 157 -7.04 0.20 -9.29
CA THR A 157 -6.49 0.02 -10.64
C THR A 157 -6.72 1.28 -11.48
N GLU A 158 -6.03 1.43 -12.62
CA GLU A 158 -6.20 2.62 -13.48
C GLU A 158 -7.63 2.76 -13.97
N ALA A 159 -8.23 1.66 -14.41
CA ALA A 159 -9.64 1.57 -14.75
C ALA A 159 -10.36 0.70 -13.71
N GLU A 160 -11.48 1.18 -13.20
CA GLU A 160 -12.32 0.47 -12.23
C GLU A 160 -13.76 0.36 -12.75
N PRO A 161 -14.31 -0.86 -12.88
CA PRO A 161 -13.69 -2.17 -12.59
C PRO A 161 -12.50 -2.49 -13.50
N LEU A 162 -11.54 -3.28 -12.98
CA LEU A 162 -10.42 -3.80 -13.77
C LEU A 162 -10.95 -4.60 -14.96
N ALA A 163 -10.42 -4.33 -16.15
CA ALA A 163 -10.83 -5.00 -17.38
C ALA A 163 -10.71 -6.52 -17.25
N ALA A 164 -11.70 -7.26 -17.79
CA ALA A 164 -11.76 -8.72 -17.67
C ALA A 164 -10.58 -9.45 -18.33
N ASP A 165 -9.95 -8.83 -19.32
CA ASP A 165 -8.80 -9.32 -20.06
C ASP A 165 -7.44 -8.84 -19.48
N SER A 166 -7.46 -8.12 -18.36
CA SER A 166 -6.22 -7.67 -17.71
C SER A 166 -5.35 -8.86 -17.30
N PRO A 167 -4.05 -8.84 -17.63
CA PRO A 167 -3.13 -9.90 -17.25
C PRO A 167 -2.98 -10.04 -15.72
N LEU A 168 -3.27 -9.00 -14.97
CA LEU A 168 -3.16 -8.98 -13.51
C LEU A 168 -4.03 -10.06 -12.85
N TRP A 169 -5.18 -10.43 -13.44
CA TRP A 169 -6.06 -11.48 -12.90
C TRP A 169 -5.40 -12.86 -12.81
N ALA A 170 -4.52 -13.18 -13.76
CA ALA A 170 -3.87 -14.47 -13.86
C ALA A 170 -2.52 -14.57 -13.15
N MET A 171 -2.00 -13.46 -12.63
CA MET A 171 -0.68 -13.41 -11.98
C MET A 171 -0.72 -13.99 -10.57
N PRO A 172 0.02 -15.07 -10.26
CA PRO A 172 -0.01 -15.71 -8.94
C PRO A 172 0.62 -14.85 -7.83
N ASN A 173 1.43 -13.86 -8.21
CA ASN A 173 2.09 -12.91 -7.32
C ASN A 173 1.31 -11.59 -7.17
N VAL A 174 0.05 -11.56 -7.58
CA VAL A 174 -0.83 -10.39 -7.46
C VAL A 174 -2.04 -10.73 -6.60
N LEU A 175 -2.33 -9.86 -5.64
CA LEU A 175 -3.58 -9.87 -4.87
C LEU A 175 -4.40 -8.63 -5.22
N ILE A 176 -5.61 -8.83 -5.72
CA ILE A 176 -6.53 -7.74 -6.08
C ILE A 176 -7.69 -7.71 -5.11
N THR A 177 -8.03 -6.52 -4.60
CA THR A 177 -9.25 -6.26 -3.84
C THR A 177 -10.05 -5.16 -4.53
N PRO A 178 -11.41 -5.17 -4.48
CA PRO A 178 -12.23 -4.33 -5.34
C PRO A 178 -12.47 -2.92 -4.75
N HIS A 179 -11.39 -2.19 -4.45
CA HIS A 179 -11.37 -0.83 -3.89
C HIS A 179 -12.15 -0.72 -2.56
N THR A 180 -11.97 -1.71 -1.69
CA THR A 180 -12.72 -1.85 -0.44
C THR A 180 -11.89 -1.59 0.82
N ALA A 181 -10.65 -1.09 0.69
CA ALA A 181 -9.79 -0.81 1.84
C ALA A 181 -10.39 0.21 2.83
N GLY A 182 -11.29 1.06 2.35
CA GLY A 182 -12.03 2.02 3.16
C GLY A 182 -13.40 1.55 3.62
N GLU A 183 -13.97 0.51 3.03
CA GLU A 183 -15.30 0.01 3.33
C GLU A 183 -15.33 -0.78 4.65
N THR A 184 -16.23 -0.42 5.52
CA THR A 184 -16.46 -1.11 6.79
C THR A 184 -17.95 -1.11 7.11
N ARG A 185 -18.40 -1.96 8.04
CA ARG A 185 -19.79 -1.96 8.53
C ARG A 185 -20.24 -0.64 9.14
N ARG A 186 -19.30 0.25 9.46
CA ARG A 186 -19.53 1.57 10.07
C ARG A 186 -19.13 2.71 9.15
N TYR A 187 -19.01 2.45 7.85
CA TYR A 187 -18.52 3.46 6.92
C TYR A 187 -19.43 4.68 6.91
N GLU A 188 -20.73 4.47 6.72
CA GLU A 188 -21.75 5.53 6.68
C GLU A 188 -21.84 6.25 8.04
N ASP A 189 -21.89 5.51 9.15
CA ASP A 189 -21.91 6.09 10.51
C ASP A 189 -20.71 7.00 10.72
N ASN A 190 -19.51 6.54 10.37
CA ASN A 190 -18.29 7.33 10.55
C ASN A 190 -18.29 8.61 9.68
N VAL A 191 -18.87 8.56 8.47
CA VAL A 191 -19.02 9.74 7.59
C VAL A 191 -20.03 10.72 8.19
N ILE A 192 -21.17 10.23 8.70
CA ILE A 192 -22.19 11.06 9.35
C ILE A 192 -21.63 11.69 10.62
N ASP A 193 -20.94 10.91 11.47
CA ASP A 193 -20.33 11.42 12.71
C ASP A 193 -19.33 12.54 12.40
N LEU A 194 -18.51 12.38 11.36
CA LEU A 194 -17.58 13.42 10.92
C LEU A 194 -18.31 14.67 10.42
N LEU A 195 -19.40 14.50 9.66
CA LEU A 195 -20.21 15.61 9.18
C LEU A 195 -20.82 16.38 10.38
N LEU A 196 -21.44 15.68 11.32
CA LEU A 196 -22.04 16.30 12.50
C LEU A 196 -21.02 17.04 13.36
N GLU A 197 -19.83 16.46 13.53
CA GLU A 197 -18.74 17.12 14.25
C GLU A 197 -18.28 18.40 13.53
N ASN A 198 -18.16 18.38 12.21
CA ASN A 198 -17.77 19.57 11.45
C ASN A 198 -18.85 20.65 11.44
N LEU A 199 -20.14 20.27 11.43
CA LEU A 199 -21.23 21.22 11.57
C LEU A 199 -21.21 21.89 12.96
N ASP A 200 -20.98 21.12 14.03
CA ASP A 200 -20.86 21.65 15.38
C ASP A 200 -19.68 22.64 15.51
N ARG A 201 -18.53 22.33 14.91
CA ARG A 201 -17.38 23.24 14.82
C ARG A 201 -17.72 24.55 14.10
N LEU A 202 -18.38 24.46 12.96
CA LEU A 202 -18.85 25.64 12.22
C LEU A 202 -19.79 26.51 13.06
N TRP A 203 -20.74 25.91 13.79
CA TRP A 203 -21.66 26.64 14.67
C TRP A 203 -20.96 27.31 15.84
N ARG A 204 -19.86 26.74 16.33
CA ARG A 204 -19.02 27.34 17.37
C ARG A 204 -18.07 28.41 16.82
N GLY A 205 -18.03 28.61 15.50
CA GLY A 205 -17.11 29.56 14.84
C GLY A 205 -15.64 29.08 14.81
N GLU A 206 -15.41 27.77 14.94
CA GLU A 206 -14.07 27.19 14.79
C GLU A 206 -13.64 27.24 13.33
N GLY A 207 -12.48 27.85 13.04
CA GLY A 207 -11.97 28.03 11.66
C GLY A 207 -11.40 26.78 11.01
N GLU A 208 -11.08 25.74 11.79
CA GLU A 208 -10.51 24.49 11.29
C GLU A 208 -11.51 23.33 11.37
N LEU A 209 -11.79 22.70 10.24
CA LEU A 209 -12.64 21.52 10.16
C LEU A 209 -11.79 20.25 10.17
N LYS A 210 -12.33 19.16 10.71
CA LYS A 210 -11.67 17.85 10.61
C LYS A 210 -11.66 17.38 9.17
N ASN A 211 -10.52 16.89 8.72
CA ASN A 211 -10.30 16.38 7.36
C ASN A 211 -10.53 17.44 6.27
N GLN A 212 -10.37 18.71 6.56
CA GLN A 212 -10.42 19.76 5.56
C GLN A 212 -9.35 19.51 4.47
N VAL A 213 -9.75 19.63 3.20
CA VAL A 213 -8.92 19.23 2.04
C VAL A 213 -8.38 20.45 1.29
N VAL A 214 -8.60 21.67 1.76
CA VAL A 214 -8.12 22.91 1.12
C VAL A 214 -7.32 23.70 2.11
#